data_db491e11d41d0e19c99609474c9342f4
#
_entry.id   db491e11d41d0e19c99609474c9342f4
#
_cell.length_a   1.000
_cell.length_b   1.000
_cell.length_c   1.000
_cell.angle_alpha   90.00
_cell.angle_beta   90.00
_cell.angle_gamma   90.00
#
_symmetry.space_group_name_H-M   'P 1'
#
loop_
_entity.id
_entity.type
_entity.pdbx_description
1 polymer ?
#
loop_
_entity_poly.entity_id
_entity_poly.type
_entity_poly.pdbx_seq_one_letter_code
_entity_poly.pdbx_strand_id
1 'polypeptide(L)'
;QNLAGKAMASLQSDGVAQLSQVTFEKLKAKHPDGERPALPESSESPLNSSPSYVLSSDFDISEVIRSFPNNTAGGPSGLRAQHLKDCLAVSIQQDRPFASSLRRFVNLLLSGKIPEEVARFFFGGSLTALLKIKNHAKFDQDDPTTWDVRPICVGETFRRLASKCVCQLVKTRALSIFKGTQYGVAVKGGVEQVIHTVRELADRMQHSEDFVIFKID
;
A
#
# COMPACT_ATOMS: atom_id res chain seq x y z
N GLN A 1 2.94 18.99 3.29
CA GLN A 1 3.00 17.95 2.27
C GLN A 1 4.10 18.32 1.29
N ASN A 2 5.02 17.39 1.00
CA ASN A 2 6.15 17.64 0.10
C ASN A 2 5.68 17.73 -1.37
N LEU A 3 5.21 18.90 -1.79
CA LEU A 3 4.77 19.17 -3.16
C LEU A 3 5.94 19.07 -4.15
N ALA A 4 7.15 19.48 -3.73
CA ALA A 4 8.35 19.38 -4.57
C ALA A 4 8.71 17.92 -4.89
N GLY A 5 8.65 17.01 -3.91
CA GLY A 5 8.89 15.59 -4.15
C GLY A 5 7.86 14.96 -5.09
N LYS A 6 6.59 15.38 -5.03
CA LYS A 6 5.56 14.92 -5.98
C LYS A 6 5.78 15.45 -7.39
N ALA A 7 6.17 16.72 -7.51
CA ALA A 7 6.50 17.32 -8.81
C ALA A 7 7.70 16.62 -9.45
N MET A 8 8.77 16.37 -8.69
CA MET A 8 9.94 15.61 -9.18
C MET A 8 9.56 14.19 -9.61
N ALA A 9 8.76 13.46 -8.82
CA ALA A 9 8.30 12.12 -9.19
C ALA A 9 7.46 12.12 -10.47
N SER A 10 6.64 13.16 -10.69
CA SER A 10 5.85 13.33 -11.92
C SER A 10 6.75 13.60 -13.13
N LEU A 11 7.78 14.43 -12.97
CA LEU A 11 8.75 14.74 -14.04
C LEU A 11 9.64 13.55 -14.40
N GLN A 12 9.90 12.66 -13.43
CA GLN A 12 10.73 11.46 -13.62
C GLN A 12 9.90 10.23 -14.05
N SER A 13 8.59 10.37 -14.21
CA SER A 13 7.73 9.26 -14.60
C SER A 13 7.77 9.05 -16.12
N ASP A 14 8.06 7.83 -16.54
CA ASP A 14 7.97 7.40 -17.93
C ASP A 14 6.50 7.33 -18.43
N GLY A 15 5.52 7.54 -17.54
CA GLY A 15 4.11 7.52 -17.86
C GLY A 15 3.47 6.13 -17.83
N VAL A 16 2.31 6.02 -18.50
CA VAL A 16 1.56 4.76 -18.61
C VAL A 16 1.89 4.13 -19.95
N ALA A 17 2.16 2.83 -19.95
CA ALA A 17 2.41 2.09 -21.18
C ALA A 17 1.15 2.04 -22.05
N GLN A 18 1.33 2.11 -23.37
CA GLN A 18 0.22 1.99 -24.32
C GLN A 18 -0.45 0.62 -24.17
N LEU A 19 -1.79 0.60 -24.25
CA LEU A 19 -2.56 -0.65 -24.22
C LEU A 19 -2.31 -1.43 -25.52
N SER A 20 -1.62 -2.56 -25.39
CA SER A 20 -1.26 -3.45 -26.50
C SER A 20 -1.14 -4.89 -26.00
N GLN A 21 -1.12 -5.84 -26.93
CA GLN A 21 -0.86 -7.25 -26.61
C GLN A 21 0.51 -7.42 -25.93
N VAL A 22 1.53 -6.68 -26.39
CA VAL A 22 2.87 -6.70 -25.80
C VAL A 22 2.85 -6.24 -24.34
N THR A 23 2.14 -5.15 -24.05
CA THR A 23 1.97 -4.65 -22.66
C THR A 23 1.27 -5.69 -21.79
N PHE A 24 0.24 -6.35 -22.30
CA PHE A 24 -0.48 -7.41 -21.61
C PHE A 24 0.44 -8.60 -21.29
N GLU A 25 1.21 -9.08 -22.28
CA GLU A 25 2.14 -10.22 -22.07
C GLU A 25 3.24 -9.88 -21.06
N LYS A 26 3.75 -8.63 -21.09
CA LYS A 26 4.73 -8.18 -20.08
C LYS A 26 4.12 -8.14 -18.67
N LEU A 27 2.86 -7.71 -18.51
CA LEU A 27 2.16 -7.75 -17.23
C LEU A 27 1.93 -9.19 -16.77
N LYS A 28 1.48 -10.07 -17.66
CA LYS A 28 1.24 -11.49 -17.38
C LYS A 28 2.52 -12.19 -16.93
N ALA A 29 3.64 -11.95 -17.59
CA ALA A 29 4.93 -12.50 -17.21
C ALA A 29 5.40 -12.11 -15.80
N LYS A 30 4.90 -10.96 -15.27
CA LYS A 30 5.20 -10.52 -13.90
C LYS A 30 4.24 -11.10 -12.83
N HIS A 31 3.23 -11.85 -13.28
CA HIS A 31 2.28 -12.53 -12.41
C HIS A 31 2.23 -14.01 -12.81
N PRO A 32 3.36 -14.75 -12.66
CA PRO A 32 3.37 -16.17 -13.00
C PRO A 32 2.38 -16.93 -12.12
N ASP A 33 1.79 -17.96 -12.68
CA ASP A 33 1.01 -18.92 -11.91
C ASP A 33 1.94 -19.56 -10.88
N GLY A 34 1.65 -19.35 -9.60
CA GLY A 34 2.40 -19.93 -8.51
C GLY A 34 1.68 -21.15 -7.94
N GLU A 35 2.44 -22.08 -7.41
CA GLU A 35 1.88 -23.14 -6.59
C GLU A 35 1.28 -22.51 -5.31
N ARG A 36 0.11 -23.02 -4.91
CA ARG A 36 -0.45 -22.61 -3.60
C ARG A 36 0.52 -23.10 -2.53
N PRO A 37 0.96 -22.22 -1.60
CA PRO A 37 1.82 -22.67 -0.52
C PRO A 37 1.10 -23.76 0.25
N ALA A 38 1.77 -24.87 0.52
CA ALA A 38 1.27 -25.89 1.41
C ALA A 38 1.06 -25.22 2.78
N LEU A 39 -0.20 -25.17 3.22
CA LEU A 39 -0.50 -24.72 4.59
C LEU A 39 0.10 -25.78 5.55
N PRO A 40 0.76 -25.35 6.63
CA PRO A 40 1.24 -26.32 7.63
C PRO A 40 0.05 -27.14 8.11
N GLU A 41 0.21 -28.46 8.13
CA GLU A 41 -0.76 -29.42 8.68
C GLU A 41 -0.88 -29.30 10.21
N SER A 42 -0.85 -28.13 10.76
CA SER A 42 -1.13 -27.94 12.18
C SER A 42 -2.62 -28.19 12.42
N SER A 43 -2.89 -29.21 13.23
CA SER A 43 -4.25 -29.63 13.64
C SER A 43 -5.05 -28.54 14.36
N GLU A 44 -4.44 -27.43 14.66
CA GLU A 44 -5.05 -26.18 15.08
C GLU A 44 -4.93 -25.18 13.92
N SER A 45 -5.98 -25.10 13.13
CA SER A 45 -6.07 -24.08 12.08
C SER A 45 -5.87 -22.70 12.72
N PRO A 46 -4.82 -21.94 12.37
CA PRO A 46 -4.63 -20.58 12.89
C PRO A 46 -5.80 -19.66 12.57
N LEU A 47 -6.64 -20.07 11.61
CA LEU A 47 -7.87 -19.38 11.22
C LEU A 47 -8.95 -19.41 12.31
N ASN A 48 -8.97 -20.44 13.18
CA ASN A 48 -9.93 -20.51 14.28
C ASN A 48 -9.51 -19.73 15.53
N SER A 49 -8.23 -19.39 15.66
CA SER A 49 -7.68 -18.54 16.72
C SER A 49 -7.18 -17.18 16.23
N SER A 50 -7.41 -16.84 14.97
CA SER A 50 -7.04 -15.53 14.45
C SER A 50 -7.73 -14.44 15.26
N PRO A 51 -6.99 -13.47 15.83
CA PRO A 51 -7.62 -12.40 16.59
C PRO A 51 -8.60 -11.69 15.68
N SER A 52 -9.88 -11.73 16.04
CA SER A 52 -10.90 -10.95 15.36
C SER A 52 -10.59 -9.48 15.59
N TYR A 53 -10.05 -8.82 14.58
CA TYR A 53 -9.84 -7.38 14.63
C TYR A 53 -11.19 -6.70 14.52
N VAL A 54 -11.71 -6.22 15.65
CA VAL A 54 -12.95 -5.46 15.72
C VAL A 54 -12.63 -4.04 16.12
N LEU A 55 -13.12 -3.09 15.34
CA LEU A 55 -13.05 -1.67 15.69
C LEU A 55 -14.09 -1.41 16.79
N SER A 56 -13.61 -1.05 17.97
CA SER A 56 -14.46 -0.70 19.12
C SER A 56 -15.31 0.57 18.89
N SER A 57 -16.25 0.84 19.77
CA SER A 57 -17.15 2.00 19.65
C SER A 57 -16.40 3.34 19.70
N ASP A 58 -15.31 3.38 20.41
CA ASP A 58 -14.43 4.54 20.61
C ASP A 58 -13.36 4.71 19.52
N PHE A 59 -13.23 3.72 18.59
CA PHE A 59 -12.28 3.84 17.48
C PHE A 59 -12.68 4.97 16.52
N ASP A 60 -11.83 5.98 16.38
CA ASP A 60 -12.08 7.12 15.48
C ASP A 60 -11.75 6.78 14.02
N ILE A 61 -12.73 6.21 13.33
CA ILE A 61 -12.62 5.94 11.89
C ILE A 61 -12.52 7.24 11.07
N SER A 62 -12.97 8.38 11.60
CA SER A 62 -12.93 9.66 10.91
C SER A 62 -11.49 10.16 10.76
N GLU A 63 -10.64 9.91 11.76
CA GLU A 63 -9.21 10.19 11.68
C GLU A 63 -8.56 9.37 10.55
N VAL A 64 -8.91 8.07 10.46
CA VAL A 64 -8.39 7.19 9.40
C VAL A 64 -8.80 7.70 8.02
N ILE A 65 -10.06 8.12 7.84
CA ILE A 65 -10.54 8.69 6.57
C ILE A 65 -9.76 9.96 6.21
N ARG A 66 -9.59 10.88 7.16
CA ARG A 66 -8.83 12.13 6.95
C ARG A 66 -7.36 11.87 6.61
N SER A 67 -6.79 10.78 7.10
CA SER A 67 -5.39 10.41 6.86
C SER A 67 -5.08 9.93 5.43
N PHE A 68 -6.08 9.69 4.59
CA PHE A 68 -5.82 9.42 3.18
C PHE A 68 -5.22 10.65 2.49
N PRO A 69 -4.17 10.48 1.68
CA PRO A 69 -3.66 11.57 0.86
C PRO A 69 -4.74 12.14 -0.06
N ASN A 70 -4.68 13.44 -0.33
CA ASN A 70 -5.55 14.05 -1.34
C ASN A 70 -5.23 13.47 -2.72
N ASN A 71 -6.23 13.43 -3.59
CA ASN A 71 -6.13 12.88 -4.95
C ASN A 71 -5.76 11.39 -5.01
N THR A 72 -6.03 10.63 -3.94
CA THR A 72 -5.87 9.19 -3.95
C THR A 72 -6.78 8.56 -5.00
N ALA A 73 -6.21 7.76 -5.91
CA ALA A 73 -6.96 7.09 -6.97
C ALA A 73 -8.03 6.14 -6.40
N GLY A 74 -9.14 6.00 -7.12
CA GLY A 74 -10.17 4.99 -6.83
C GLY A 74 -9.73 3.59 -7.29
N GLY A 75 -10.32 2.56 -6.71
CA GLY A 75 -10.24 1.18 -7.18
C GLY A 75 -11.24 0.91 -8.32
N PRO A 76 -11.58 -0.37 -8.58
CA PRO A 76 -12.49 -0.76 -9.67
C PRO A 76 -13.86 -0.08 -9.64
N SER A 77 -14.40 0.22 -8.47
CA SER A 77 -15.69 0.94 -8.33
C SER A 77 -15.62 2.43 -8.67
N GLY A 78 -14.41 3.00 -8.81
CA GLY A 78 -14.21 4.44 -8.94
C GLY A 78 -14.37 5.21 -7.63
N LEU A 79 -14.74 4.56 -6.51
CA LEU A 79 -14.84 5.21 -5.20
C LEU A 79 -13.46 5.72 -4.78
N ARG A 80 -13.39 7.00 -4.44
CA ARG A 80 -12.16 7.67 -3.96
C ARG A 80 -12.28 7.97 -2.48
N ALA A 81 -11.14 8.03 -1.79
CA ALA A 81 -11.11 8.47 -0.40
C ALA A 81 -11.68 9.89 -0.19
N GLN A 82 -11.63 10.75 -1.22
CA GLN A 82 -12.25 12.07 -1.19
C GLN A 82 -13.76 11.97 -0.98
N HIS A 83 -14.45 11.06 -1.65
CA HIS A 83 -15.90 10.87 -1.47
C HIS A 83 -16.25 10.50 -0.02
N LEU A 84 -15.42 9.68 0.65
CA LEU A 84 -15.61 9.37 2.08
C LEU A 84 -15.39 10.61 2.96
N LYS A 85 -14.42 11.46 2.62
CA LYS A 85 -14.18 12.73 3.34
C LYS A 85 -15.35 13.69 3.18
N ASP A 86 -15.91 13.79 1.98
CA ASP A 86 -17.04 14.66 1.68
C ASP A 86 -18.31 14.18 2.41
N CYS A 87 -18.59 12.86 2.38
CA CYS A 87 -19.67 12.27 3.15
C CYS A 87 -19.50 12.49 4.66
N LEU A 88 -18.28 12.38 5.18
CA LEU A 88 -17.99 12.65 6.58
C LEU A 88 -18.26 14.12 6.94
N ALA A 89 -17.86 15.07 6.12
CA ALA A 89 -18.09 16.49 6.34
C ALA A 89 -19.58 16.84 6.37
N VAL A 90 -20.35 16.34 5.41
CA VAL A 90 -21.82 16.49 5.37
C VAL A 90 -22.50 15.83 6.57
N SER A 91 -22.05 14.63 6.97
CA SER A 91 -22.58 13.91 8.12
C SER A 91 -22.41 14.68 9.43
N ILE A 92 -21.27 15.34 9.64
CA ILE A 92 -21.02 16.16 10.82
C ILE A 92 -21.95 17.38 10.84
N GLN A 93 -22.16 18.03 9.69
CA GLN A 93 -23.06 19.18 9.59
C GLN A 93 -24.54 18.83 9.83
N GLN A 94 -24.95 17.62 9.46
CA GLN A 94 -26.36 17.16 9.49
C GLN A 94 -26.67 16.21 10.64
N ASP A 95 -25.72 16.02 11.58
CA ASP A 95 -25.85 15.08 12.71
C ASP A 95 -26.27 13.66 12.28
N ARG A 96 -25.66 13.15 11.19
CA ARG A 96 -25.94 11.82 10.64
C ARG A 96 -24.88 10.80 11.09
N PRO A 97 -25.25 9.53 11.34
CA PRO A 97 -24.34 8.52 11.90
C PRO A 97 -23.43 7.86 10.85
N PHE A 98 -22.88 8.63 9.90
CA PHE A 98 -22.04 8.09 8.81
C PHE A 98 -20.82 7.33 9.34
N ALA A 99 -20.05 7.93 10.25
CA ALA A 99 -18.83 7.34 10.79
C ALA A 99 -19.14 6.01 11.52
N SER A 100 -20.19 5.95 12.33
CA SER A 100 -20.58 4.73 13.05
C SER A 100 -21.09 3.65 12.11
N SER A 101 -21.87 4.00 11.08
CA SER A 101 -22.31 3.08 10.05
C SER A 101 -21.14 2.52 9.24
N LEU A 102 -20.20 3.38 8.87
CA LEU A 102 -19.00 2.96 8.14
C LEU A 102 -18.10 2.05 9.00
N ARG A 103 -17.95 2.33 10.30
CA ARG A 103 -17.23 1.45 11.22
C ARG A 103 -17.86 0.05 11.29
N ARG A 104 -19.18 -0.02 11.36
CA ARG A 104 -19.92 -1.31 11.33
C ARG A 104 -19.66 -2.06 10.03
N PHE A 105 -19.68 -1.36 8.90
CA PHE A 105 -19.37 -1.95 7.60
C PHE A 105 -17.91 -2.44 7.53
N VAL A 106 -16.95 -1.66 8.01
CA VAL A 106 -15.54 -2.09 8.08
C VAL A 106 -15.39 -3.32 8.98
N ASN A 107 -16.09 -3.39 10.12
CA ASN A 107 -16.10 -4.58 10.96
C ASN A 107 -16.64 -5.82 10.23
N LEU A 108 -17.65 -5.65 9.38
CA LEU A 108 -18.13 -6.74 8.52
C LEU A 108 -17.02 -7.21 7.55
N LEU A 109 -16.28 -6.29 6.93
CA LEU A 109 -15.14 -6.64 6.09
C LEU A 109 -14.05 -7.39 6.87
N LEU A 110 -13.73 -6.93 8.09
CA LEU A 110 -12.70 -7.51 8.94
C LEU A 110 -13.08 -8.87 9.52
N SER A 111 -14.38 -9.16 9.65
CA SER A 111 -14.85 -10.46 10.14
C SER A 111 -14.66 -11.62 9.14
N GLY A 112 -14.31 -11.31 7.89
CA GLY A 112 -14.19 -12.30 6.81
C GLY A 112 -15.53 -12.96 6.39
N LYS A 113 -16.67 -12.47 6.91
CA LYS A 113 -18.01 -13.05 6.66
C LYS A 113 -18.68 -12.42 5.42
N ILE A 114 -17.90 -12.05 4.43
CA ILE A 114 -18.43 -11.52 3.17
C ILE A 114 -18.66 -12.68 2.22
N PRO A 115 -19.84 -12.78 1.58
CA PRO A 115 -20.11 -13.80 0.57
C PRO A 115 -19.04 -13.75 -0.56
N GLU A 116 -18.64 -14.91 -1.05
CA GLU A 116 -17.56 -15.03 -2.05
C GLU A 116 -17.88 -14.25 -3.32
N GLU A 117 -19.13 -14.26 -3.74
CA GLU A 117 -19.62 -13.55 -4.94
C GLU A 117 -19.39 -12.04 -4.83
N VAL A 118 -19.40 -11.49 -3.62
CA VAL A 118 -19.21 -10.06 -3.34
C VAL A 118 -17.75 -9.77 -3.00
N ALA A 119 -17.04 -10.71 -2.40
CA ALA A 119 -15.66 -10.56 -1.93
C ALA A 119 -14.71 -10.10 -3.07
N ARG A 120 -14.86 -10.65 -4.27
CA ARG A 120 -14.07 -10.30 -5.46
C ARG A 120 -14.12 -8.82 -5.81
N PHE A 121 -15.25 -8.12 -5.54
CA PHE A 121 -15.38 -6.68 -5.80
C PHE A 121 -14.61 -5.85 -4.78
N PHE A 122 -14.56 -6.27 -3.52
CA PHE A 122 -13.84 -5.55 -2.47
C PHE A 122 -12.34 -5.86 -2.46
N PHE A 123 -11.94 -7.08 -2.82
CA PHE A 123 -10.54 -7.51 -2.79
C PHE A 123 -9.83 -7.38 -4.14
N GLY A 124 -10.56 -7.07 -5.20
CA GLY A 124 -10.02 -6.75 -6.50
C GLY A 124 -9.24 -5.43 -6.55
N GLY A 125 -8.60 -5.19 -7.67
CA GLY A 125 -7.89 -3.94 -7.92
C GLY A 125 -7.78 -3.64 -9.41
N SER A 126 -7.71 -2.34 -9.74
CA SER A 126 -7.42 -1.88 -11.09
C SER A 126 -5.93 -1.96 -11.35
N LEU A 127 -5.53 -2.75 -12.34
CA LEU A 127 -4.13 -2.90 -12.74
C LEU A 127 -3.77 -1.87 -13.81
N THR A 128 -2.71 -1.11 -13.57
CA THR A 128 -2.16 -0.13 -14.49
C THR A 128 -0.70 -0.48 -14.79
N ALA A 129 -0.35 -0.52 -16.07
CA ALA A 129 1.03 -0.72 -16.51
C ALA A 129 1.74 0.63 -16.55
N LEU A 130 2.61 0.92 -15.61
CA LEU A 130 3.52 2.06 -15.74
C LEU A 130 4.69 1.67 -16.63
N LEU A 131 5.00 2.53 -17.58
CA LEU A 131 6.15 2.36 -18.45
C LEU A 131 7.45 2.40 -17.62
N LYS A 132 8.41 1.55 -17.96
CA LYS A 132 9.75 1.53 -17.40
C LYS A 132 10.74 1.53 -18.55
N ILE A 133 11.29 2.68 -18.89
CA ILE A 133 12.29 2.83 -19.92
C ILE A 133 13.64 2.36 -19.36
N LYS A 134 14.29 1.42 -20.04
CA LYS A 134 15.59 0.88 -19.63
C LYS A 134 16.74 1.87 -19.93
N ASN A 135 16.66 2.52 -21.10
CA ASN A 135 17.62 3.54 -21.53
C ASN A 135 16.87 4.57 -22.39
N HIS A 136 16.71 5.80 -21.90
CA HIS A 136 15.98 6.86 -22.59
C HIS A 136 16.61 7.24 -23.96
N ALA A 137 17.93 7.11 -24.12
CA ALA A 137 18.60 7.41 -25.38
C ALA A 137 18.32 6.36 -26.49
N LYS A 138 17.86 5.16 -26.08
CA LYS A 138 17.58 4.04 -27.00
C LYS A 138 16.11 3.65 -26.95
N PHE A 139 15.25 4.47 -26.34
CA PHE A 139 13.85 4.16 -26.23
C PHE A 139 13.18 4.20 -27.60
N ASP A 140 12.54 3.10 -27.94
CA ASP A 140 11.65 2.98 -29.09
C ASP A 140 10.37 2.28 -28.60
N GLN A 141 9.24 2.93 -28.81
CA GLN A 141 7.93 2.40 -28.38
C GLN A 141 7.55 1.13 -29.14
N ASP A 142 7.99 1.02 -30.39
CA ASP A 142 7.71 -0.12 -31.25
C ASP A 142 8.67 -1.29 -31.04
N ASP A 143 9.81 -1.04 -30.37
CA ASP A 143 10.74 -2.10 -29.95
C ASP A 143 10.54 -2.50 -28.48
N PRO A 144 9.85 -3.63 -28.21
CA PRO A 144 9.57 -4.10 -26.86
C PRO A 144 10.80 -4.43 -26.03
N THR A 145 11.98 -4.49 -26.60
CA THR A 145 13.23 -4.80 -25.86
C THR A 145 13.77 -3.58 -25.12
N THR A 146 13.42 -2.37 -25.57
CA THR A 146 13.89 -1.09 -25.03
C THR A 146 13.20 -0.65 -23.75
N TRP A 147 12.04 -1.23 -23.45
CA TRP A 147 11.21 -0.87 -22.29
C TRP A 147 10.61 -2.10 -21.60
N ASP A 148 10.10 -1.88 -20.41
CA ASP A 148 9.40 -2.85 -19.58
C ASP A 148 8.20 -2.17 -18.90
N VAL A 149 7.44 -2.89 -18.09
CA VAL A 149 6.32 -2.34 -17.32
C VAL A 149 6.48 -2.61 -15.83
N ARG A 150 5.97 -1.66 -15.02
CA ARG A 150 5.76 -1.86 -13.59
C ARG A 150 4.26 -2.03 -13.34
N PRO A 151 3.81 -3.19 -12.84
CA PRO A 151 2.41 -3.37 -12.50
C PRO A 151 2.07 -2.55 -11.26
N ILE A 152 1.12 -1.64 -11.36
CA ILE A 152 0.57 -0.92 -10.23
C ILE A 152 -0.89 -1.31 -10.07
N CYS A 153 -1.21 -1.93 -8.95
CA CYS A 153 -2.58 -2.33 -8.63
C CYS A 153 -3.19 -1.37 -7.61
N VAL A 154 -4.29 -0.72 -8.00
CA VAL A 154 -5.06 0.16 -7.11
C VAL A 154 -6.26 -0.62 -6.60
N GLY A 155 -6.20 -1.05 -5.35
CA GLY A 155 -7.29 -1.78 -4.69
C GLY A 155 -8.46 -0.88 -4.28
N GLU A 156 -9.61 -1.53 -4.02
CA GLU A 156 -10.82 -0.85 -3.57
C GLU A 156 -10.60 0.07 -2.35
N THR A 157 -11.29 1.21 -2.34
CA THR A 157 -11.14 2.21 -1.28
C THR A 157 -11.59 1.66 0.07
N PHE A 158 -12.63 0.86 0.13
CA PHE A 158 -13.08 0.23 1.38
C PHE A 158 -12.07 -0.78 1.92
N ARG A 159 -11.46 -1.60 1.05
CA ARG A 159 -10.37 -2.51 1.45
C ARG A 159 -9.20 -1.72 2.04
N ARG A 160 -8.78 -0.64 1.36
CA ARG A 160 -7.70 0.22 1.85
C ARG A 160 -8.04 0.89 3.18
N LEU A 161 -9.30 1.29 3.37
CA LEU A 161 -9.79 1.83 4.65
C LEU A 161 -9.70 0.78 5.74
N ALA A 162 -10.21 -0.44 5.51
CA ALA A 162 -10.14 -1.55 6.47
C ALA A 162 -8.67 -1.86 6.83
N SER A 163 -7.78 -1.96 5.84
CA SER A 163 -6.36 -2.18 6.07
C SER A 163 -5.71 -1.06 6.90
N LYS A 164 -6.04 0.21 6.65
CA LYS A 164 -5.54 1.35 7.45
C LYS A 164 -6.03 1.30 8.89
N CYS A 165 -7.29 0.89 9.12
CA CYS A 165 -7.83 0.70 10.47
C CYS A 165 -7.05 -0.39 11.23
N VAL A 166 -6.81 -1.54 10.60
CA VAL A 166 -5.99 -2.62 11.21
C VAL A 166 -4.58 -2.15 11.47
N CYS A 167 -3.93 -1.48 10.52
CA CYS A 167 -2.59 -0.91 10.73
C CYS A 167 -2.54 0.04 11.94
N GLN A 168 -3.58 0.84 12.16
CA GLN A 168 -3.66 1.72 13.33
C GLN A 168 -3.81 0.92 14.64
N LEU A 169 -4.64 -0.12 14.65
CA LEU A 169 -4.81 -1.00 15.81
C LEU A 169 -3.51 -1.73 16.22
N VAL A 170 -2.78 -2.24 15.23
CA VAL A 170 -1.57 -3.03 15.50
C VAL A 170 -0.30 -2.20 15.63
N LYS A 171 -0.36 -0.90 15.39
CA LYS A 171 0.81 0.00 15.31
C LYS A 171 1.72 -0.10 16.53
N THR A 172 1.16 -0.01 17.73
CA THR A 172 1.94 -0.08 18.98
C THR A 172 2.61 -1.43 19.16
N ARG A 173 1.88 -2.52 18.86
CA ARG A 173 2.42 -3.88 18.92
C ARG A 173 3.52 -4.09 17.87
N ALA A 174 3.30 -3.65 16.65
CA ALA A 174 4.30 -3.72 15.58
C ALA A 174 5.57 -2.96 15.97
N LEU A 175 5.42 -1.74 16.53
CA LEU A 175 6.55 -0.96 17.01
C LEU A 175 7.37 -1.70 18.08
N SER A 176 6.71 -2.38 19.03
CA SER A 176 7.42 -3.14 20.08
C SER A 176 8.14 -4.38 19.53
N ILE A 177 7.54 -5.07 18.54
CA ILE A 177 8.15 -6.26 17.92
C ILE A 177 9.37 -5.88 17.06
N PHE A 178 9.25 -4.81 16.29
CA PHE A 178 10.27 -4.41 15.32
C PHE A 178 11.27 -3.38 15.84
N LYS A 179 11.18 -3.01 17.13
CA LYS A 179 12.07 -2.01 17.74
C LYS A 179 13.53 -2.38 17.53
N GLY A 180 14.28 -1.43 16.93
CA GLY A 180 15.73 -1.58 16.70
C GLY A 180 16.14 -2.37 15.46
N THR A 181 15.19 -3.06 14.79
CA THR A 181 15.49 -3.86 13.59
C THR A 181 14.82 -3.34 12.31
N GLN A 182 13.64 -2.72 12.43
CA GLN A 182 12.86 -2.24 11.29
C GLN A 182 12.42 -0.80 11.49
N TYR A 183 13.04 0.11 10.77
CA TYR A 183 12.77 1.56 10.85
C TYR A 183 11.66 2.03 9.90
N GLY A 184 11.27 1.23 8.93
CA GLY A 184 10.19 1.54 7.99
C GLY A 184 8.78 1.31 8.52
N VAL A 185 8.63 0.63 9.68
CA VAL A 185 7.33 0.25 10.24
C VAL A 185 7.05 1.00 11.53
N ALA A 186 6.03 1.83 11.53
CA ALA A 186 5.52 2.59 12.68
C ALA A 186 6.53 3.59 13.32
N VAL A 187 7.74 3.72 12.83
CA VAL A 187 8.76 4.65 13.33
C VAL A 187 8.65 5.99 12.61
N LYS A 188 8.37 7.07 13.38
CA LYS A 188 8.33 8.42 12.82
C LYS A 188 9.75 8.87 12.41
N GLY A 189 9.92 9.26 11.15
CA GLY A 189 11.23 9.68 10.64
C GLY A 189 12.24 8.52 10.58
N GLY A 190 11.79 7.26 10.49
CA GLY A 190 12.69 6.11 10.52
C GLY A 190 13.67 6.06 9.35
N VAL A 191 13.22 6.47 8.16
CA VAL A 191 14.11 6.54 6.97
C VAL A 191 15.19 7.59 7.16
N GLU A 192 14.84 8.77 7.66
CA GLU A 192 15.78 9.84 7.98
C GLU A 192 16.80 9.40 9.03
N GLN A 193 16.36 8.67 10.07
CA GLN A 193 17.26 8.11 11.09
C GLN A 193 18.29 7.17 10.47
N VAL A 194 17.85 6.25 9.59
CA VAL A 194 18.76 5.32 8.89
C VAL A 194 19.75 6.10 8.03
N ILE A 195 19.29 7.09 7.24
CA ILE A 195 20.18 7.90 6.39
C ILE A 195 21.24 8.63 7.21
N HIS A 196 20.84 9.26 8.33
CA HIS A 196 21.78 9.97 9.19
C HIS A 196 22.76 9.02 9.84
N THR A 197 22.30 7.87 10.35
CA THR A 197 23.20 6.86 10.96
C THR A 197 24.21 6.34 9.95
N VAL A 198 23.78 6.00 8.73
CA VAL A 198 24.69 5.52 7.68
C VAL A 198 25.72 6.59 7.29
N ARG A 199 25.29 7.86 7.15
CA ARG A 199 26.23 8.97 6.85
C ARG A 199 27.23 9.16 7.98
N GLU A 200 26.78 9.20 9.23
CA GLU A 200 27.68 9.35 10.38
C GLU A 200 28.69 8.21 10.49
N LEU A 201 28.25 6.97 10.24
CA LEU A 201 29.16 5.81 10.22
C LEU A 201 30.16 5.93 9.05
N ALA A 202 29.71 6.31 7.85
CA ALA A 202 30.60 6.50 6.72
C ALA A 202 31.65 7.57 6.98
N ASP A 203 31.26 8.71 7.58
CA ASP A 203 32.17 9.80 7.93
C ASP A 203 33.20 9.38 8.98
N ARG A 204 32.79 8.61 10.00
CA ARG A 204 33.70 8.10 11.05
C ARG A 204 34.69 7.07 10.52
N MET A 205 34.25 6.24 9.57
CA MET A 205 35.01 5.09 9.08
C MET A 205 35.69 5.34 7.73
N GLN A 206 35.68 6.59 7.23
CA GLN A 206 36.22 6.94 5.89
C GLN A 206 37.71 6.61 5.67
N HIS A 207 38.46 6.43 6.75
CA HIS A 207 39.86 6.06 6.70
C HIS A 207 40.14 4.62 7.16
N SER A 208 39.11 3.81 7.39
CA SER A 208 39.22 2.41 7.76
C SER A 208 39.19 1.52 6.52
N GLU A 209 40.26 0.71 6.36
CA GLU A 209 40.29 -0.29 5.26
C GLU A 209 39.40 -1.49 5.52
N ASP A 210 38.94 -1.68 6.78
CA ASP A 210 38.13 -2.82 7.22
C ASP A 210 36.62 -2.53 7.26
N PHE A 211 36.17 -1.38 6.73
CA PHE A 211 34.77 -0.99 6.78
C PHE A 211 34.10 -1.07 5.42
N VAL A 212 33.01 -1.83 5.36
CA VAL A 212 32.21 -2.00 4.12
C VAL A 212 30.73 -1.82 4.43
N ILE A 213 30.01 -1.09 3.59
CA ILE A 213 28.55 -0.96 3.63
C ILE A 213 27.95 -1.83 2.54
N PHE A 214 27.11 -2.82 2.91
CA PHE A 214 26.35 -3.62 1.98
C PHE A 214 24.93 -3.11 1.86
N LYS A 215 24.50 -2.82 0.64
CA LYS A 215 23.08 -2.61 0.32
C LYS A 215 22.55 -3.86 -0.37
N ILE A 216 21.50 -4.44 0.20
CA ILE A 216 20.79 -5.58 -0.37
C ILE A 216 19.41 -5.09 -0.83
N ASP A 217 19.11 -5.29 -2.11
CA ASP A 217 17.80 -5.00 -2.71
C ASP A 217 16.94 -6.27 -2.76
#